data_3116d31fa28323efc9d396dafe29e77c
#
_entry.id   3116d31fa28323efc9d396dafe29e77c
#
_cell.length_a   1.000
_cell.length_b   1.000
_cell.length_c   1.000
_cell.angle_alpha   90.00
_cell.angle_beta   90.00
_cell.angle_gamma   90.00
#
_symmetry.space_group_name_H-M   'P 1'
#
loop_
_entity.id
_entity.type
_entity.pdbx_description
1 polymer ?
#
loop_
_entity_poly.entity_id
_entity_poly.type
_entity_poly.pdbx_seq_one_letter_code
_entity_poly.pdbx_strand_id
1 'polypeptide(L)'
;MKIAVIDNYDSFTYNLVHYLEDMNANVVVFRNDEFELNELEKFDKIILSPGPGVPNEAGLLKDVIKKYAATKSIFGICLGLQAIGEVFGGQLTNLKKVYHGVTTKVKKTEDDFIFKDLPNEFEVGRYHSWVISNINLPVNLIVTSIDENDQIMSIKHAHYDIRGVQYHPESVLTPYGKKILNNWLNH
;
A
#
# COMPACT_ATOMS: atom_id res chain seq x y z
N MET A 1 14.67 -7.90 -11.39
CA MET A 1 14.20 -6.82 -10.51
C MET A 1 14.27 -7.31 -9.07
N LYS A 2 14.87 -6.53 -8.18
CA LYS A 2 15.00 -6.84 -6.75
C LYS A 2 14.03 -5.99 -5.95
N ILE A 3 13.19 -6.64 -5.13
CA ILE A 3 12.16 -5.97 -4.34
C ILE A 3 12.44 -6.18 -2.86
N ALA A 4 12.44 -5.09 -2.10
CA ALA A 4 12.41 -5.14 -0.65
C ALA A 4 10.94 -5.12 -0.18
N VAL A 5 10.55 -6.06 0.66
CA VAL A 5 9.28 -6.05 1.36
C VAL A 5 9.55 -5.70 2.82
N ILE A 6 9.01 -4.58 3.26
CA ILE A 6 9.08 -4.19 4.68
C ILE A 6 7.90 -4.87 5.39
N ASP A 7 8.21 -5.87 6.20
CA ASP A 7 7.25 -6.65 6.96
C ASP A 7 6.89 -5.94 8.27
N ASN A 8 5.66 -5.49 8.37
CA ASN A 8 5.11 -4.87 9.58
C ASN A 8 4.48 -5.91 10.53
N TYR A 9 5.05 -7.12 10.59
CA TYR A 9 4.56 -8.22 11.45
C TYR A 9 3.13 -8.66 11.09
N ASP A 10 2.82 -8.67 9.79
CA ASP A 10 1.52 -9.10 9.29
C ASP A 10 1.51 -10.57 8.85
N SER A 11 0.43 -11.28 9.19
CA SER A 11 0.26 -12.68 8.80
C SER A 11 0.10 -12.89 7.28
N PHE A 12 -0.28 -11.85 6.54
CA PHE A 12 -0.43 -11.90 5.08
C PHE A 12 0.84 -11.52 4.30
N THR A 13 1.91 -11.10 4.97
CA THR A 13 3.17 -10.70 4.30
C THR A 13 3.69 -11.80 3.37
N TYR A 14 3.67 -13.07 3.80
CA TYR A 14 4.16 -14.16 2.97
C TYR A 14 3.24 -14.52 1.79
N ASN A 15 1.94 -14.26 1.86
CA ASN A 15 1.05 -14.37 0.69
C ASN A 15 1.44 -13.34 -0.37
N LEU A 16 1.77 -12.11 0.07
CA LEU A 16 2.29 -11.07 -0.82
C LEU A 16 3.63 -11.49 -1.46
N VAL A 17 4.56 -12.04 -0.66
CA VAL A 17 5.85 -12.55 -1.15
C VAL A 17 5.64 -13.60 -2.23
N HIS A 18 4.79 -14.61 -1.98
CA HIS A 18 4.48 -15.65 -2.95
C HIS A 18 3.90 -15.09 -4.26
N TYR A 19 3.01 -14.10 -4.19
CA TYR A 19 2.48 -13.47 -5.40
C TYR A 19 3.58 -12.78 -6.22
N LEU A 20 4.52 -12.10 -5.57
CA LEU A 20 5.64 -11.43 -6.24
C LEU A 20 6.63 -12.45 -6.85
N GLU A 21 6.92 -13.53 -6.14
CA GLU A 21 7.77 -14.63 -6.63
C GLU A 21 7.14 -15.36 -7.82
N ASP A 22 5.82 -15.61 -7.80
CA ASP A 22 5.05 -16.14 -8.93
C ASP A 22 5.18 -15.25 -10.20
N MET A 23 5.45 -13.95 -10.00
CA MET A 23 5.69 -12.97 -11.08
C MET A 23 7.19 -12.82 -11.43
N ASN A 24 8.03 -13.75 -10.97
CA ASN A 24 9.51 -13.76 -11.18
C ASN A 24 10.24 -12.57 -10.55
N ALA A 25 9.72 -11.95 -9.50
CA ALA A 25 10.46 -10.96 -8.73
C ALA A 25 11.44 -11.63 -7.75
N ASN A 26 12.62 -11.02 -7.57
CA ASN A 26 13.55 -11.43 -6.52
C ASN A 26 13.24 -10.65 -5.25
N VAL A 27 12.62 -11.30 -4.28
CA VAL A 27 12.07 -10.67 -3.08
C VAL A 27 12.97 -10.92 -1.87
N VAL A 28 13.22 -9.86 -1.09
CA VAL A 28 13.85 -9.97 0.23
C VAL A 28 12.94 -9.28 1.25
N VAL A 29 12.65 -9.97 2.34
CA VAL A 29 11.81 -9.48 3.43
C VAL A 29 12.68 -8.90 4.55
N PHE A 30 12.32 -7.71 5.00
CA PHE A 30 12.92 -7.03 6.15
C PHE A 30 11.83 -6.76 7.19
N ARG A 31 12.01 -7.20 8.41
CA ARG A 31 11.14 -6.77 9.51
C ARG A 31 11.36 -5.29 9.79
N ASN A 32 10.30 -4.56 10.02
CA ASN A 32 10.30 -3.08 10.05
C ASN A 32 11.23 -2.45 11.10
N ASP A 33 11.78 -3.24 12.02
CA ASP A 33 12.67 -2.83 13.12
C ASP A 33 14.02 -3.59 13.16
N GLU A 34 14.31 -4.46 12.18
CA GLU A 34 15.48 -5.36 12.20
C GLU A 34 16.41 -5.17 10.99
N PHE A 35 16.60 -3.94 10.49
CA PHE A 35 17.53 -3.64 9.40
C PHE A 35 18.07 -2.22 9.46
N GLU A 36 19.16 -1.98 8.73
CA GLU A 36 19.68 -0.63 8.51
C GLU A 36 19.09 -0.02 7.22
N LEU A 37 18.64 1.23 7.28
CA LEU A 37 18.01 1.88 6.12
C LEU A 37 18.82 1.78 4.83
N ASN A 38 20.17 1.85 4.92
CA ASN A 38 21.06 1.78 3.76
C ASN A 38 21.04 0.42 3.05
N GLU A 39 20.59 -0.64 3.71
CA GLU A 39 20.48 -1.97 3.09
C GLU A 39 19.47 -1.97 1.93
N LEU A 40 18.52 -1.04 1.94
CA LEU A 40 17.52 -0.93 0.88
C LEU A 40 18.04 -0.26 -0.40
N GLU A 41 19.24 0.32 -0.41
CA GLU A 41 19.81 1.03 -1.57
C GLU A 41 19.95 0.11 -2.80
N LYS A 42 20.24 -1.17 -2.58
CA LYS A 42 20.45 -2.19 -3.63
C LYS A 42 19.18 -2.75 -4.27
N PHE A 43 18.00 -2.32 -3.81
CA PHE A 43 16.69 -2.77 -4.32
C PHE A 43 16.15 -1.77 -5.33
N ASP A 44 15.41 -2.29 -6.32
CA ASP A 44 14.80 -1.46 -7.37
C ASP A 44 13.50 -0.82 -6.87
N LYS A 45 12.70 -1.61 -6.13
CA LYS A 45 11.37 -1.23 -5.61
C LYS A 45 11.20 -1.64 -4.16
N ILE A 46 10.29 -0.97 -3.47
CA ILE A 46 9.95 -1.23 -2.05
C ILE A 46 8.45 -1.44 -1.92
N ILE A 47 8.06 -2.52 -1.25
CA ILE A 47 6.67 -2.73 -0.80
C ILE A 47 6.63 -2.57 0.72
N LEU A 48 5.64 -1.83 1.19
CA LEU A 48 5.33 -1.66 2.60
C LEU A 48 4.11 -2.53 2.91
N SER A 49 4.30 -3.59 3.68
CA SER A 49 3.26 -4.58 3.96
C SER A 49 2.11 -4.01 4.80
N PRO A 50 0.97 -4.71 4.87
CA PRO A 50 0.03 -4.53 5.96
C PRO A 50 0.70 -4.71 7.32
N GLY A 51 -0.02 -4.39 8.38
CA GLY A 51 0.44 -4.63 9.75
C GLY A 51 -0.57 -4.14 10.79
N PRO A 52 -0.38 -4.54 12.06
CA PRO A 52 -1.21 -4.09 13.18
C PRO A 52 -0.89 -2.65 13.59
N GLY A 53 -1.76 -2.06 14.38
CA GLY A 53 -1.56 -0.74 15.00
C GLY A 53 -1.65 0.42 14.02
N VAL A 54 -0.80 1.40 14.23
CA VAL A 54 -0.71 2.64 13.45
C VAL A 54 0.74 2.87 12.99
N PRO A 55 0.98 3.68 11.95
CA PRO A 55 2.33 3.85 11.37
C PRO A 55 3.40 4.33 12.35
N ASN A 56 3.05 5.08 13.40
CA ASN A 56 3.99 5.54 14.42
C ASN A 56 4.55 4.41 15.29
N GLU A 57 3.90 3.25 15.31
CA GLU A 57 4.31 2.06 16.09
C GLU A 57 5.06 1.03 15.22
N ALA A 58 5.23 1.31 13.92
CA ALA A 58 5.75 0.38 12.94
C ALA A 58 7.25 0.58 12.64
N GLY A 59 8.07 0.69 13.68
CA GLY A 59 9.54 0.74 13.54
C GLY A 59 10.03 1.78 12.54
N LEU A 60 10.81 1.35 11.55
CA LEU A 60 11.43 2.20 10.52
C LEU A 60 10.51 2.51 9.32
N LEU A 61 9.24 2.08 9.34
CA LEU A 61 8.33 2.18 8.20
C LEU A 61 8.26 3.60 7.60
N LYS A 62 8.09 4.63 8.44
CA LYS A 62 8.01 6.04 7.99
C LYS A 62 9.38 6.57 7.53
N ASP A 63 10.47 6.10 8.11
CA ASP A 63 11.83 6.52 7.73
C ASP A 63 12.25 5.93 6.38
N VAL A 64 11.80 4.71 6.04
CA VAL A 64 11.93 4.14 4.69
C VAL A 64 11.28 5.06 3.66
N ILE A 65 10.04 5.50 3.90
CA ILE A 65 9.32 6.38 2.96
C ILE A 65 10.08 7.70 2.81
N LYS A 66 10.44 8.36 3.92
CA LYS A 66 11.16 9.65 3.89
C LYS A 66 12.48 9.56 3.12
N LYS A 67 13.25 8.49 3.35
CA LYS A 67 14.56 8.31 2.70
C LYS A 67 14.45 8.01 1.22
N TYR A 68 13.49 7.18 0.81
CA TYR A 68 13.45 6.61 -0.52
C TYR A 68 12.38 7.16 -1.45
N ALA A 69 11.52 8.06 -0.97
CA ALA A 69 10.40 8.63 -1.74
C ALA A 69 10.81 9.20 -3.11
N ALA A 70 11.95 9.90 -3.18
CA ALA A 70 12.40 10.57 -4.39
C ALA A 70 13.20 9.66 -5.36
N THR A 71 13.57 8.45 -4.93
CA THR A 71 14.54 7.62 -5.67
C THR A 71 14.06 6.22 -6.00
N LYS A 72 13.00 5.75 -5.37
CA LYS A 72 12.49 4.39 -5.56
C LYS A 72 10.99 4.36 -5.78
N SER A 73 10.54 3.35 -6.53
CA SER A 73 9.13 2.99 -6.62
C SER A 73 8.68 2.37 -5.31
N ILE A 74 7.65 2.95 -4.67
CA ILE A 74 7.13 2.48 -3.37
C ILE A 74 5.64 2.14 -3.50
N PHE A 75 5.26 0.96 -3.00
CA PHE A 75 3.87 0.53 -2.94
C PHE A 75 3.46 0.19 -1.50
N GLY A 76 2.50 0.93 -0.96
CA GLY A 76 2.00 0.73 0.41
C GLY A 76 0.67 -0.02 0.44
N ILE A 77 0.57 -1.03 1.32
CA ILE A 77 -0.63 -1.84 1.51
C ILE A 77 -1.15 -1.62 2.93
N CYS A 78 -2.40 -1.23 3.08
CA CYS A 78 -3.10 -1.03 4.35
C CYS A 78 -2.30 -0.09 5.28
N LEU A 79 -1.58 -0.60 6.27
CA LEU A 79 -0.69 0.18 7.14
C LEU A 79 0.39 0.94 6.32
N GLY A 80 0.92 0.33 5.28
CA GLY A 80 1.88 0.97 4.36
C GLY A 80 1.29 2.17 3.64
N LEU A 81 0.04 2.10 3.16
CA LEU A 81 -0.68 3.27 2.62
C LEU A 81 -0.84 4.35 3.67
N GLN A 82 -1.25 3.99 4.88
CA GLN A 82 -1.47 4.93 5.99
C GLN A 82 -0.18 5.66 6.34
N ALA A 83 0.94 4.94 6.36
CA ALA A 83 2.27 5.52 6.58
C ALA A 83 2.65 6.52 5.48
N ILE A 84 2.37 6.21 4.21
CA ILE A 84 2.53 7.16 3.09
C ILE A 84 1.69 8.41 3.35
N GLY A 85 0.41 8.23 3.70
CA GLY A 85 -0.48 9.35 4.01
C GLY A 85 0.10 10.30 5.06
N GLU A 86 0.53 9.76 6.20
CA GLU A 86 1.10 10.55 7.29
C GLU A 86 2.44 11.23 6.95
N VAL A 87 3.35 10.51 6.24
CA VAL A 87 4.66 11.08 5.87
C VAL A 87 4.50 12.32 4.99
N PHE A 88 3.49 12.34 4.14
CA PHE A 88 3.20 13.49 3.26
C PHE A 88 2.20 14.48 3.85
N GLY A 89 1.92 14.40 5.16
CA GLY A 89 1.14 15.40 5.88
C GLY A 89 -0.36 15.11 5.99
N GLY A 90 -0.82 13.96 5.54
CA GLY A 90 -2.18 13.48 5.74
C GLY A 90 -2.44 13.06 7.20
N GLN A 91 -3.70 12.91 7.54
CA GLN A 91 -4.15 12.48 8.87
C GLN A 91 -4.91 11.17 8.77
N LEU A 92 -4.84 10.36 9.82
CA LEU A 92 -5.63 9.14 9.93
C LEU A 92 -6.91 9.37 10.75
N THR A 93 -7.97 8.70 10.36
CA THR A 93 -9.24 8.66 11.08
C THR A 93 -9.57 7.23 11.47
N ASN A 94 -9.90 7.02 12.75
CA ASN A 94 -10.41 5.73 13.23
C ASN A 94 -11.90 5.62 12.92
N LEU A 95 -12.27 4.60 12.16
CA LEU A 95 -13.65 4.34 11.80
C LEU A 95 -14.40 3.68 12.99
N LYS A 96 -15.68 4.00 13.15
CA LYS A 96 -16.54 3.30 14.11
C LYS A 96 -16.73 1.82 13.76
N LYS A 97 -16.65 1.49 12.46
CA LYS A 97 -16.76 0.13 11.95
C LYS A 97 -15.37 -0.46 11.73
N VAL A 98 -15.15 -1.65 12.27
CA VAL A 98 -13.97 -2.46 11.99
C VAL A 98 -14.28 -3.36 10.79
N TYR A 99 -13.44 -3.31 9.77
CA TYR A 99 -13.46 -4.26 8.66
C TYR A 99 -12.49 -5.40 8.97
N HIS A 100 -12.97 -6.64 8.92
CA HIS A 100 -12.15 -7.81 9.15
C HIS A 100 -12.59 -8.97 8.25
N GLY A 101 -11.88 -9.15 7.14
CA GLY A 101 -12.24 -10.16 6.13
C GLY A 101 -13.57 -9.85 5.44
N VAL A 102 -13.82 -8.59 5.12
CA VAL A 102 -15.05 -8.12 4.47
C VAL A 102 -14.76 -7.67 3.05
N THR A 103 -15.56 -8.14 2.10
CA THR A 103 -15.52 -7.66 0.71
C THR A 103 -16.35 -6.40 0.58
N THR A 104 -15.79 -5.37 -0.06
CA THR A 104 -16.49 -4.14 -0.44
C THR A 104 -16.15 -3.76 -1.87
N LYS A 105 -17.01 -2.97 -2.52
CA LYS A 105 -16.70 -2.40 -3.83
C LYS A 105 -15.90 -1.11 -3.67
N VAL A 106 -14.95 -0.93 -4.56
CA VAL A 106 -14.24 0.33 -4.75
C VAL A 106 -14.47 0.85 -6.15
N LYS A 107 -14.51 2.17 -6.29
CA LYS A 107 -14.67 2.88 -7.54
C LYS A 107 -13.42 3.71 -7.83
N LYS A 108 -12.90 3.62 -9.04
CA LYS A 108 -11.80 4.47 -9.49
C LYS A 108 -12.27 5.92 -9.59
N THR A 109 -11.44 6.85 -9.12
CA THR A 109 -11.67 8.30 -9.20
C THR A 109 -10.68 9.00 -10.12
N GLU A 110 -9.52 8.37 -10.35
CA GLU A 110 -8.44 8.86 -11.21
C GLU A 110 -7.80 7.70 -11.96
N ASP A 111 -7.24 7.99 -13.13
CA ASP A 111 -6.44 7.04 -13.87
C ASP A 111 -5.09 6.81 -13.17
N ASP A 112 -4.72 5.54 -13.03
CA ASP A 112 -3.40 5.13 -12.57
C ASP A 112 -3.03 3.80 -13.24
N PHE A 113 -1.74 3.61 -13.52
CA PHE A 113 -1.24 2.41 -14.19
C PHE A 113 -1.51 1.14 -13.38
N ILE A 114 -1.61 1.20 -12.03
CA ILE A 114 -1.93 0.02 -11.22
C ILE A 114 -3.32 -0.53 -11.55
N PHE A 115 -4.22 0.29 -12.09
CA PHE A 115 -5.58 -0.09 -12.49
C PHE A 115 -5.72 -0.41 -13.98
N LYS A 116 -4.62 -0.55 -14.70
CA LYS A 116 -4.63 -0.92 -16.11
C LYS A 116 -5.38 -2.24 -16.30
N ASP A 117 -6.33 -2.25 -17.25
CA ASP A 117 -7.19 -3.39 -17.59
C ASP A 117 -8.10 -3.87 -16.44
N LEU A 118 -8.39 -3.03 -15.45
CA LEU A 118 -9.41 -3.27 -14.44
C LEU A 118 -10.71 -2.54 -14.77
N PRO A 119 -11.88 -3.08 -14.38
CA PRO A 119 -13.15 -2.37 -14.49
C PRO A 119 -13.13 -1.09 -13.64
N ASN A 120 -14.10 -0.18 -13.89
CA ASN A 120 -14.21 1.05 -13.10
C ASN A 120 -14.56 0.83 -11.63
N GLU A 121 -15.31 -0.25 -11.37
CA GLU A 121 -15.65 -0.72 -10.02
C GLU A 121 -15.24 -2.18 -9.88
N PHE A 122 -14.67 -2.52 -8.73
CA PHE A 122 -14.24 -3.89 -8.44
C PHE A 122 -14.27 -4.18 -6.93
N GLU A 123 -14.31 -5.47 -6.59
CA GLU A 123 -14.34 -5.93 -5.21
C GLU A 123 -12.95 -6.03 -4.61
N VAL A 124 -12.85 -5.70 -3.30
CA VAL A 124 -11.61 -5.75 -2.54
C VAL A 124 -11.84 -6.26 -1.12
N GLY A 125 -10.87 -7.01 -0.59
CA GLY A 125 -10.86 -7.46 0.80
C GLY A 125 -10.29 -6.41 1.75
N ARG A 126 -10.99 -6.16 2.86
CA ARG A 126 -10.61 -5.14 3.86
C ARG A 126 -10.40 -5.76 5.23
N TYR A 127 -9.36 -5.27 5.95
CA TYR A 127 -8.94 -5.75 7.28
C TYR A 127 -8.42 -4.58 8.12
N HIS A 128 -9.20 -3.50 8.27
CA HIS A 128 -8.74 -2.28 8.95
C HIS A 128 -9.86 -1.53 9.66
N SER A 129 -9.48 -0.67 10.60
CA SER A 129 -10.35 0.31 11.26
C SER A 129 -9.84 1.75 11.11
N TRP A 130 -8.62 1.94 10.58
CA TRP A 130 -8.08 3.26 10.29
C TRP A 130 -8.05 3.49 8.78
N VAL A 131 -8.25 4.75 8.37
CA VAL A 131 -8.17 5.23 6.99
C VAL A 131 -7.50 6.59 6.94
N ILE A 132 -6.98 6.94 5.77
CA ILE A 132 -6.54 8.33 5.52
C ILE A 132 -7.79 9.22 5.48
N SER A 133 -7.77 10.32 6.22
CA SER A 133 -8.86 11.29 6.27
C SER A 133 -9.00 12.06 4.95
N ASN A 134 -10.22 12.25 4.48
CA ASN A 134 -10.54 13.15 3.37
C ASN A 134 -10.40 14.63 3.75
N ILE A 135 -10.38 14.95 5.07
CA ILE A 135 -10.32 16.31 5.56
C ILE A 135 -8.87 16.79 5.51
N ASN A 136 -8.65 17.92 4.83
CA ASN A 136 -7.32 18.53 4.67
C ASN A 136 -6.29 17.58 4.06
N LEU A 137 -6.71 16.73 3.11
CA LEU A 137 -5.77 15.88 2.38
C LEU A 137 -4.75 16.77 1.63
N PRO A 138 -3.44 16.53 1.81
CA PRO A 138 -2.41 17.30 1.13
C PRO A 138 -2.53 17.20 -0.40
N VAL A 139 -2.27 18.31 -1.11
CA VAL A 139 -2.42 18.40 -2.58
C VAL A 139 -1.47 17.49 -3.36
N ASN A 140 -0.41 17.02 -2.74
CA ASN A 140 0.53 16.06 -3.34
C ASN A 140 0.06 14.59 -3.22
N LEU A 141 -1.03 14.34 -2.50
CA LEU A 141 -1.68 13.03 -2.42
C LEU A 141 -2.97 13.04 -3.25
N ILE A 142 -2.98 12.29 -4.31
CA ILE A 142 -4.11 12.18 -5.25
C ILE A 142 -4.87 10.90 -4.94
N VAL A 143 -6.16 11.02 -4.63
CA VAL A 143 -7.05 9.87 -4.42
C VAL A 143 -7.33 9.19 -5.75
N THR A 144 -7.08 7.90 -5.85
CA THR A 144 -7.26 7.13 -7.09
C THR A 144 -8.42 6.13 -7.03
N SER A 145 -8.89 5.79 -5.81
CA SER A 145 -10.16 5.08 -5.63
C SER A 145 -10.79 5.35 -4.25
N ILE A 146 -12.10 5.20 -4.18
CA ILE A 146 -12.92 5.35 -2.96
C ILE A 146 -13.89 4.17 -2.83
N ASP A 147 -14.42 3.96 -1.62
CA ASP A 147 -15.56 3.06 -1.38
C ASP A 147 -16.91 3.79 -1.46
N GLU A 148 -18.00 3.08 -1.16
CA GLU A 148 -19.38 3.62 -1.17
C GLU A 148 -19.64 4.72 -0.12
N ASN A 149 -18.74 4.89 0.86
CA ASN A 149 -18.81 5.91 1.90
C ASN A 149 -17.78 7.03 1.68
N ASP A 150 -17.27 7.16 0.47
CA ASP A 150 -16.22 8.13 0.08
C ASP A 150 -14.92 7.99 0.89
N GLN A 151 -14.67 6.82 1.50
CA GLN A 151 -13.41 6.56 2.18
C GLN A 151 -12.29 6.33 1.15
N ILE A 152 -11.12 6.90 1.40
CA ILE A 152 -9.96 6.72 0.53
C ILE A 152 -9.52 5.25 0.53
N MET A 153 -9.54 4.62 -0.65
CA MET A 153 -9.14 3.24 -0.85
C MET A 153 -7.82 3.09 -1.59
N SER A 154 -7.39 4.12 -2.30
CA SER A 154 -6.04 4.17 -2.87
C SER A 154 -5.61 5.60 -3.14
N ILE A 155 -4.30 5.81 -3.15
CA ILE A 155 -3.66 7.08 -3.47
C ILE A 155 -2.45 6.87 -4.38
N LYS A 156 -2.09 7.96 -5.09
CA LYS A 156 -0.77 8.15 -5.71
C LYS A 156 -0.17 9.46 -5.25
N HIS A 157 1.16 9.54 -5.22
CA HIS A 157 1.84 10.82 -5.03
C HIS A 157 1.93 11.58 -6.37
N ALA A 158 1.77 12.89 -6.32
CA ALA A 158 1.72 13.73 -7.53
C ALA A 158 3.04 13.74 -8.33
N HIS A 159 4.19 13.57 -7.65
CA HIS A 159 5.52 13.73 -8.25
C HIS A 159 6.43 12.51 -8.11
N TYR A 160 6.27 11.72 -7.05
CA TYR A 160 7.08 10.54 -6.79
C TYR A 160 6.38 9.27 -7.26
N ASP A 161 7.15 8.25 -7.60
CA ASP A 161 6.60 6.93 -7.94
C ASP A 161 6.17 6.17 -6.68
N ILE A 162 5.13 6.72 -6.02
CA ILE A 162 4.56 6.17 -4.79
C ILE A 162 3.07 5.95 -5.00
N ARG A 163 2.60 4.74 -4.69
CA ARG A 163 1.20 4.33 -4.68
C ARG A 163 0.90 3.59 -3.40
N GLY A 164 -0.37 3.58 -3.05
CA GLY A 164 -0.83 2.75 -1.96
C GLY A 164 -2.31 2.40 -2.08
N VAL A 165 -2.66 1.26 -1.49
CA VAL A 165 -4.03 0.74 -1.41
C VAL A 165 -4.40 0.43 0.04
N GLN A 166 -5.64 0.75 0.45
CA GLN A 166 -6.13 0.47 1.80
C GLN A 166 -6.58 -0.98 1.97
N TYR A 167 -6.93 -1.62 0.88
CA TYR A 167 -7.33 -3.02 0.82
C TYR A 167 -6.12 -3.94 0.63
N HIS A 168 -6.36 -5.24 0.72
CA HIS A 168 -5.34 -6.28 0.65
C HIS A 168 -5.32 -6.96 -0.73
N PRO A 169 -4.40 -6.58 -1.65
CA PRO A 169 -4.30 -7.22 -2.96
C PRO A 169 -3.83 -8.68 -2.89
N GLU A 170 -3.20 -9.09 -1.79
CA GLU A 170 -2.76 -10.46 -1.54
C GLU A 170 -3.88 -11.35 -0.99
N SER A 171 -5.03 -10.77 -0.63
CA SER A 171 -6.18 -11.52 -0.15
C SER A 171 -6.96 -12.16 -1.28
N VAL A 172 -7.46 -13.37 -1.04
CA VAL A 172 -8.41 -14.06 -1.94
C VAL A 172 -9.72 -13.28 -2.16
N LEU A 173 -10.04 -12.35 -1.25
CA LEU A 173 -11.19 -11.45 -1.36
C LEU A 173 -10.97 -10.26 -2.31
N THR A 174 -9.78 -10.16 -2.92
CA THR A 174 -9.45 -9.14 -3.92
C THR A 174 -9.18 -9.82 -5.27
N PRO A 175 -10.21 -10.07 -6.10
CA PRO A 175 -10.05 -10.85 -7.35
C PRO A 175 -9.01 -10.27 -8.31
N TYR A 176 -8.85 -8.96 -8.36
CA TYR A 176 -7.87 -8.27 -9.20
C TYR A 176 -6.54 -7.98 -8.51
N GLY A 177 -6.32 -8.50 -7.30
CA GLY A 177 -5.13 -8.19 -6.50
C GLY A 177 -3.82 -8.54 -7.19
N LYS A 178 -3.70 -9.74 -7.77
CA LYS A 178 -2.53 -10.14 -8.58
C LYS A 178 -2.30 -9.20 -9.77
N LYS A 179 -3.37 -8.73 -10.42
CA LYS A 179 -3.27 -7.82 -11.56
C LYS A 179 -2.75 -6.46 -11.13
N ILE A 180 -3.22 -5.92 -10.01
CA ILE A 180 -2.74 -4.65 -9.43
C ILE A 180 -1.24 -4.73 -9.12
N LEU A 181 -0.81 -5.79 -8.43
CA LEU A 181 0.60 -6.01 -8.11
C LEU A 181 1.46 -6.17 -9.37
N ASN A 182 0.97 -6.94 -10.36
CA ASN A 182 1.66 -7.12 -11.64
C ASN A 182 1.78 -5.79 -12.42
N ASN A 183 0.74 -4.97 -12.43
CA ASN A 183 0.77 -3.66 -13.08
C ASN A 183 1.82 -2.75 -12.42
N TRP A 184 1.89 -2.73 -11.08
CA TRP A 184 2.92 -1.97 -10.37
C TRP A 184 4.33 -2.52 -10.62
N LEU A 185 4.46 -3.84 -10.63
CA LEU A 185 5.74 -4.50 -10.82
C LEU A 185 6.38 -4.16 -12.17
N ASN A 186 5.56 -4.10 -13.23
CA ASN A 186 6.01 -3.93 -14.62
C ASN A 186 5.95 -2.47 -15.12
N HIS A 187 5.72 -1.51 -14.25
CA HIS A 187 5.86 -0.08 -14.52
C HIS A 187 7.26 0.38 -14.13
#